data_22700e464bdad6bfb702b386489e400a
#
_entry.id   22700e464bdad6bfb702b386489e400a
#
_cell.length_a   1.000
_cell.length_b   1.000
_cell.length_c   1.000
_cell.angle_alpha   90.00
_cell.angle_beta   90.00
_cell.angle_gamma   90.00
#
_symmetry.space_group_name_H-M   'P 1'
#
loop_
_entity.id
_entity.type
_entity.pdbx_description
1 polymer ?
#
loop_
_entity_poly.entity_id
_entity_poly.type
_entity_poly.pdbx_seq_one_letter_code
_entity_poly.pdbx_strand_id
1 'polypeptide(L)'
;MKKVLQILICLFLVTSKPAYAMDNQNDDIQAFLHRLFAARIQLLVDKQYKNVQPFYLPAEKLSRLAMEHERKRTIYINKWADARKVKFVFSSGDIRIIRVKNMGDTARVSVTQSLQLTYQYSDQELHTMGIGTRHVLTLKKHDGKWHVLKEWYLDPLDENPRLIPASQPVEKTFMSNGHSNHKGRKKYNREKAVQYANKYAGLANQIGSNQRYNKKYLDYTFKGGDCTNFTSQVLGDREEGGGLPMRPDWHYKYSQGGNVSWVRTDSLKNFLIRSGYGTLIARGTYDQVAKPTKKFPNTALAELKPGDVIGYEMGGDIDHFSVVTARDIRGYTLVNSHTADRYHVPWDLGWDKNTKFLLFRIGN
;
A
#
# COMPACT_ATOMS: atom_id res chain seq x y z
N MET A 1 55.26 -3.14 -65.13
CA MET A 1 54.88 -2.08 -64.08
C MET A 1 53.85 -2.66 -63.16
N LYS A 2 54.25 -3.13 -61.96
CA LYS A 2 53.36 -3.70 -60.95
C LYS A 2 53.00 -2.60 -60.00
N LYS A 3 51.68 -2.26 -59.84
CA LYS A 3 51.17 -1.36 -58.83
C LYS A 3 50.91 -2.14 -57.52
N VAL A 4 51.61 -1.78 -56.45
CA VAL A 4 51.41 -2.29 -55.11
C VAL A 4 50.32 -1.45 -54.45
N LEU A 5 49.21 -2.09 -54.07
CA LEU A 5 48.12 -1.47 -53.36
C LEU A 5 48.40 -1.66 -51.85
N GLN A 6 48.73 -0.60 -51.17
CA GLN A 6 48.82 -0.58 -49.66
C GLN A 6 47.42 -0.49 -49.05
N ILE A 7 46.99 -1.55 -48.38
CA ILE A 7 45.75 -1.56 -47.57
C ILE A 7 46.12 -1.07 -46.16
N LEU A 8 45.61 0.11 -45.81
CA LEU A 8 45.70 0.67 -44.46
C LEU A 8 44.61 -0.01 -43.57
N ILE A 9 45.02 -0.91 -42.68
CA ILE A 9 44.11 -1.53 -41.68
C ILE A 9 44.04 -0.57 -40.49
N CYS A 10 42.93 0.18 -40.37
CA CYS A 10 42.60 0.89 -39.15
C CYS A 10 42.08 -0.10 -38.09
N LEU A 11 42.91 -0.44 -37.12
CA LEU A 11 42.48 -1.17 -35.92
C LEU A 11 41.66 -0.23 -35.05
N PHE A 12 40.33 -0.40 -35.08
CA PHE A 12 39.46 0.17 -34.06
C PHE A 12 39.60 -0.69 -32.77
N LEU A 13 40.35 -0.20 -31.81
CA LEU A 13 40.34 -0.72 -30.45
C LEU A 13 39.00 -0.37 -29.80
N VAL A 14 38.03 -1.27 -29.96
CA VAL A 14 36.84 -1.25 -29.14
C VAL A 14 37.25 -1.71 -27.74
N THR A 15 37.51 -0.78 -26.84
CA THR A 15 37.69 -1.10 -25.42
C THR A 15 36.32 -1.49 -24.83
N SER A 16 35.98 -2.76 -24.96
CA SER A 16 34.89 -3.35 -24.18
C SER A 16 35.30 -3.29 -22.71
N LYS A 17 34.58 -2.50 -21.89
CA LYS A 17 34.73 -2.59 -20.43
C LYS A 17 34.48 -4.04 -20.03
N PRO A 18 35.33 -4.69 -19.26
CA PRO A 18 35.16 -6.09 -18.89
C PRO A 18 33.85 -6.26 -18.14
N ALA A 19 33.10 -7.30 -18.51
CA ALA A 19 31.81 -7.68 -17.88
C ALA A 19 31.92 -7.78 -16.34
N TYR A 20 33.08 -8.12 -15.82
CA TYR A 20 33.40 -8.21 -14.40
C TYR A 20 33.27 -6.86 -13.64
N ALA A 21 33.55 -5.72 -14.30
CA ALA A 21 33.42 -4.40 -13.68
C ALA A 21 31.96 -3.93 -13.59
N MET A 22 31.07 -4.41 -14.46
CA MET A 22 29.64 -4.14 -14.42
C MET A 22 28.93 -4.94 -13.32
N ASP A 23 29.37 -6.16 -13.02
CA ASP A 23 28.80 -7.01 -11.99
C ASP A 23 29.08 -6.43 -10.60
N ASN A 24 30.34 -6.07 -10.29
CA ASN A 24 30.72 -5.43 -9.02
C ASN A 24 29.98 -4.11 -8.76
N GLN A 25 29.69 -3.30 -9.78
CA GLN A 25 28.98 -2.03 -9.59
C GLN A 25 27.49 -2.22 -9.30
N ASN A 26 26.88 -3.27 -9.82
CA ASN A 26 25.50 -3.61 -9.49
C ASN A 26 25.38 -4.16 -8.07
N ASP A 27 26.36 -4.92 -7.60
CA ASP A 27 26.43 -5.41 -6.22
C ASP A 27 26.56 -4.27 -5.22
N ASP A 28 27.37 -3.24 -5.52
CA ASP A 28 27.49 -2.02 -4.71
C ASP A 28 26.15 -1.27 -4.58
N ILE A 29 25.38 -1.17 -5.70
CA ILE A 29 24.06 -0.55 -5.71
C ILE A 29 23.07 -1.37 -4.88
N GLN A 30 23.08 -2.69 -5.01
CA GLN A 30 22.20 -3.58 -4.23
C GLN A 30 22.50 -3.44 -2.72
N ALA A 31 23.77 -3.54 -2.34
CA ALA A 31 24.20 -3.38 -0.96
C ALA A 31 23.82 -1.99 -0.38
N PHE A 32 23.97 -0.93 -1.19
CA PHE A 32 23.52 0.41 -0.82
C PHE A 32 22.01 0.47 -0.56
N LEU A 33 21.20 -0.10 -1.46
CA LEU A 33 19.74 -0.10 -1.34
C LEU A 33 19.28 -0.85 -0.09
N HIS A 34 19.84 -2.03 0.18
CA HIS A 34 19.50 -2.77 1.40
C HIS A 34 19.80 -1.97 2.66
N ARG A 35 20.97 -1.32 2.74
CA ARG A 35 21.31 -0.45 3.90
C ARG A 35 20.39 0.77 4.01
N LEU A 36 20.10 1.45 2.89
CA LEU A 36 19.19 2.60 2.84
C LEU A 36 17.81 2.24 3.39
N PHE A 37 17.20 1.18 2.84
CA PHE A 37 15.85 0.80 3.23
C PHE A 37 15.80 0.24 4.66
N ALA A 38 16.82 -0.48 5.11
CA ALA A 38 16.93 -0.91 6.51
C ALA A 38 16.98 0.29 7.47
N ALA A 39 17.79 1.31 7.17
CA ALA A 39 17.86 2.53 7.96
C ALA A 39 16.52 3.31 8.00
N ARG A 40 15.83 3.41 6.86
CA ARG A 40 14.51 4.06 6.77
C ARG A 40 13.43 3.31 7.55
N ILE A 41 13.45 1.98 7.52
CA ILE A 41 12.53 1.13 8.27
C ILE A 41 12.70 1.37 9.76
N GLN A 42 13.95 1.35 10.25
CA GLN A 42 14.25 1.60 11.67
C GLN A 42 13.88 3.02 12.11
N LEU A 43 14.06 4.02 11.23
CA LEU A 43 13.72 5.41 11.50
C LEU A 43 12.26 5.60 11.96
N LEU A 44 11.33 4.79 11.47
CA LEU A 44 9.91 4.89 11.83
C LEU A 44 9.66 4.61 13.31
N VAL A 45 10.53 3.81 13.95
CA VAL A 45 10.41 3.40 15.37
C VAL A 45 11.42 4.16 16.25
N ASP A 46 12.71 4.18 15.85
CA ASP A 46 13.79 4.77 16.69
C ASP A 46 13.90 6.30 16.55
N LYS A 47 13.35 6.89 15.48
CA LYS A 47 13.37 8.33 15.19
C LYS A 47 14.79 8.93 15.07
N GLN A 48 15.79 8.08 14.77
CA GLN A 48 17.19 8.47 14.72
C GLN A 48 17.60 8.95 13.32
N TYR A 49 17.24 10.20 12.97
CA TYR A 49 17.51 10.79 11.64
C TYR A 49 18.99 10.76 11.23
N LYS A 50 19.91 10.81 12.19
CA LYS A 50 21.35 10.71 11.93
C LYS A 50 21.76 9.43 11.22
N ASN A 51 21.00 8.34 11.37
CA ASN A 51 21.27 7.06 10.75
C ASN A 51 20.88 7.05 9.26
N VAL A 52 20.01 7.96 8.84
CA VAL A 52 19.50 8.06 7.46
C VAL A 52 20.22 9.16 6.66
N GLN A 53 20.66 10.23 7.33
CA GLN A 53 21.34 11.35 6.68
C GLN A 53 22.49 10.98 5.74
N PRO A 54 23.39 10.01 6.07
CA PRO A 54 24.52 9.65 5.21
C PRO A 54 24.14 9.09 3.83
N PHE A 55 22.90 8.70 3.63
CA PHE A 55 22.39 8.19 2.34
C PHE A 55 22.01 9.31 1.36
N TYR A 56 22.04 10.58 1.77
CA TYR A 56 21.59 11.72 1.00
C TYR A 56 22.69 12.76 0.81
N LEU A 57 22.54 13.62 -0.20
CA LEU A 57 23.44 14.71 -0.53
C LEU A 57 22.84 16.05 -0.07
N PRO A 58 23.28 16.64 1.04
CA PRO A 58 22.69 17.89 1.57
C PRO A 58 22.81 19.07 0.62
N ALA A 59 23.85 19.11 -0.23
CA ALA A 59 24.04 20.16 -1.24
C ALA A 59 23.03 20.09 -2.38
N GLU A 60 22.48 18.89 -2.68
CA GLU A 60 21.58 18.65 -3.79
C GLU A 60 20.11 18.85 -3.37
N LYS A 61 19.41 19.79 -4.02
CA LYS A 61 17.99 20.12 -3.68
C LYS A 61 17.06 18.90 -3.68
N LEU A 62 17.13 18.06 -4.72
CA LEU A 62 16.22 16.91 -4.85
C LEU A 62 16.53 15.83 -3.81
N SER A 63 17.78 15.67 -3.42
CA SER A 63 18.20 14.77 -2.36
C SER A 63 17.69 15.23 -0.98
N ARG A 64 17.78 16.53 -0.70
CA ARG A 64 17.17 17.10 0.52
C ARG A 64 15.68 16.89 0.59
N LEU A 65 14.96 17.06 -0.53
CA LEU A 65 13.51 16.83 -0.58
C LEU A 65 13.17 15.36 -0.32
N ALA A 66 13.93 14.41 -0.87
CA ALA A 66 13.75 13.00 -0.60
C ALA A 66 14.00 12.64 0.88
N MET A 67 15.04 13.23 1.52
CA MET A 67 15.29 13.05 2.94
C MET A 67 14.19 13.68 3.82
N GLU A 68 13.72 14.88 3.46
CA GLU A 68 12.64 15.56 4.18
C GLU A 68 11.32 14.78 4.08
N HIS A 69 11.06 14.09 2.97
CA HIS A 69 9.92 13.20 2.86
C HIS A 69 9.97 12.09 3.92
N GLU A 70 11.12 11.41 4.09
CA GLU A 70 11.28 10.39 5.14
C GLU A 70 11.09 10.97 6.56
N ARG A 71 11.51 12.21 6.77
CA ARG A 71 11.29 12.91 8.03
C ARG A 71 9.79 13.15 8.28
N LYS A 72 9.07 13.65 7.28
CA LYS A 72 7.64 13.94 7.39
C LYS A 72 6.82 12.69 7.67
N ARG A 73 7.06 11.61 6.93
CA ARG A 73 6.34 10.35 7.15
C ARG A 73 6.59 9.77 8.55
N THR A 74 7.82 9.91 9.08
CA THR A 74 8.14 9.49 10.45
C THR A 74 7.39 10.32 11.48
N ILE A 75 7.29 11.64 11.28
CA ILE A 75 6.51 12.53 12.15
C ILE A 75 5.03 12.16 12.08
N TYR A 76 4.50 11.96 10.87
CA TYR A 76 3.10 11.63 10.68
C TYR A 76 2.71 10.34 11.40
N ILE A 77 3.42 9.23 11.14
CA ILE A 77 3.05 7.93 11.70
C ILE A 77 3.13 7.92 13.24
N ASN A 78 4.14 8.60 13.80
CA ASN A 78 4.27 8.69 15.25
C ASN A 78 3.18 9.56 15.88
N LYS A 79 2.79 10.68 15.25
CA LYS A 79 1.67 11.49 15.72
C LYS A 79 0.33 10.79 15.57
N TRP A 80 0.16 9.97 14.51
CA TRP A 80 -1.01 9.11 14.41
C TRP A 80 -1.04 8.10 15.55
N ALA A 81 0.08 7.46 15.86
CA ALA A 81 0.20 6.51 16.97
C ALA A 81 -0.15 7.18 18.32
N ASP A 82 0.38 8.36 18.58
CA ASP A 82 0.05 9.15 19.80
C ASP A 82 -1.46 9.44 19.87
N ALA A 83 -2.07 9.89 18.77
CA ALA A 83 -3.50 10.16 18.68
C ALA A 83 -4.36 8.90 18.89
N ARG A 84 -3.87 7.71 18.58
CA ARG A 84 -4.54 6.41 18.76
C ARG A 84 -4.14 5.69 20.06
N LYS A 85 -3.27 6.32 20.88
CA LYS A 85 -2.74 5.75 22.13
C LYS A 85 -2.05 4.39 21.92
N VAL A 86 -1.34 4.26 20.81
CA VAL A 86 -0.50 3.11 20.49
C VAL A 86 0.95 3.54 20.35
N LYS A 87 1.86 2.58 20.45
CA LYS A 87 3.29 2.78 20.20
C LYS A 87 3.79 1.77 19.17
N PHE A 88 4.48 2.25 18.15
CA PHE A 88 5.24 1.36 17.29
C PHE A 88 6.49 0.89 18.03
N VAL A 89 6.64 -0.43 18.17
CA VAL A 89 7.69 -1.05 19.00
C VAL A 89 8.70 -1.82 18.17
N PHE A 90 8.31 -2.24 16.96
CA PHE A 90 9.18 -2.98 16.07
C PHE A 90 8.86 -2.64 14.60
N SER A 91 9.90 -2.63 13.78
CA SER A 91 9.80 -2.49 12.34
C SER A 91 10.72 -3.48 11.64
N SER A 92 10.25 -4.05 10.57
CA SER A 92 11.02 -4.91 9.68
C SER A 92 10.58 -4.71 8.24
N GLY A 93 11.30 -5.26 7.31
CA GLY A 93 10.87 -5.21 5.92
C GLY A 93 11.94 -5.74 4.98
N ASP A 94 11.52 -5.90 3.74
CA ASP A 94 12.36 -6.38 2.66
C ASP A 94 12.15 -5.56 1.41
N ILE A 95 13.14 -5.57 0.53
CA ILE A 95 13.08 -4.94 -0.78
C ILE A 95 13.29 -5.96 -1.88
N ARG A 96 12.61 -5.75 -3.00
CA ARG A 96 12.89 -6.44 -4.24
C ARG A 96 13.29 -5.42 -5.30
N ILE A 97 14.52 -5.51 -5.76
CA ILE A 97 15.05 -4.70 -6.84
C ILE A 97 14.47 -5.24 -8.15
N ILE A 98 13.68 -4.41 -8.84
CA ILE A 98 13.00 -4.78 -10.08
C ILE A 98 13.89 -4.52 -11.30
N ARG A 99 14.59 -3.36 -11.25
CA ARG A 99 15.44 -2.94 -12.36
C ARG A 99 16.54 -2.02 -11.84
N VAL A 100 17.75 -2.22 -12.37
CA VAL A 100 18.88 -1.30 -12.24
C VAL A 100 19.29 -0.88 -13.64
N LYS A 101 19.39 0.42 -13.90
CA LYS A 101 20.02 1.00 -15.08
C LYS A 101 21.20 1.84 -14.61
N ASN A 102 22.37 1.24 -14.65
CA ASN A 102 23.63 1.90 -14.30
C ASN A 102 24.11 2.76 -15.48
N MET A 103 24.54 3.99 -15.21
CA MET A 103 24.99 4.99 -16.19
C MET A 103 26.32 5.62 -15.73
N GLY A 104 27.19 4.85 -15.09
CA GLY A 104 28.46 5.33 -14.52
C GLY A 104 28.30 5.93 -13.14
N ASP A 105 28.41 7.26 -13.00
CA ASP A 105 28.25 7.96 -11.73
C ASP A 105 26.80 8.21 -11.31
N THR A 106 25.85 7.77 -12.13
CA THR A 106 24.43 7.79 -11.82
C THR A 106 23.80 6.43 -12.07
N ALA A 107 22.73 6.11 -11.35
CA ALA A 107 21.93 4.93 -11.63
C ALA A 107 20.44 5.21 -11.42
N ARG A 108 19.59 4.64 -12.27
CA ARG A 108 18.14 4.63 -12.06
C ARG A 108 17.70 3.26 -11.62
N VAL A 109 16.97 3.21 -10.50
CA VAL A 109 16.58 1.98 -9.85
C VAL A 109 15.08 1.97 -9.62
N SER A 110 14.45 0.81 -9.85
CA SER A 110 13.06 0.55 -9.46
C SER A 110 13.07 -0.54 -8.39
N VAL A 111 12.42 -0.26 -7.26
CA VAL A 111 12.38 -1.13 -6.08
C VAL A 111 10.95 -1.26 -5.60
N THR A 112 10.57 -2.44 -5.13
CA THR A 112 9.37 -2.60 -4.30
C THR A 112 9.81 -2.88 -2.87
N GLN A 113 9.20 -2.17 -1.92
CA GLN A 113 9.39 -2.37 -0.49
C GLN A 113 8.16 -3.06 0.10
N SER A 114 8.39 -4.02 1.00
CA SER A 114 7.40 -4.55 1.94
C SER A 114 7.84 -4.15 3.34
N LEU A 115 7.12 -3.21 3.94
CA LEU A 115 7.33 -2.71 5.30
C LEU A 115 6.38 -3.44 6.24
N GLN A 116 6.86 -3.91 7.38
CA GLN A 116 6.07 -4.39 8.50
C GLN A 116 6.29 -3.49 9.70
N LEU A 117 5.21 -3.08 10.35
CA LEU A 117 5.23 -2.32 11.59
C LEU A 117 4.41 -3.05 12.64
N THR A 118 5.01 -3.20 13.82
CA THR A 118 4.33 -3.78 14.97
C THR A 118 4.03 -2.67 15.97
N TYR A 119 2.76 -2.55 16.35
CA TYR A 119 2.30 -1.62 17.38
C TYR A 119 1.66 -2.35 18.54
N GLN A 120 1.61 -1.70 19.69
CA GLN A 120 0.90 -2.17 20.87
C GLN A 120 0.22 -1.02 21.59
N TYR A 121 -0.86 -1.31 22.26
CA TYR A 121 -1.41 -0.48 23.33
C TYR A 121 -0.60 -0.72 24.62
N SER A 122 -0.70 0.20 25.62
CA SER A 122 -0.04 -0.03 26.90
C SER A 122 -0.44 -1.40 27.47
N ASP A 123 0.54 -2.24 27.78
CA ASP A 123 0.41 -3.56 28.43
C ASP A 123 -0.43 -4.61 27.68
N GLN A 124 -0.46 -4.52 26.35
CA GLN A 124 -1.33 -5.36 25.51
C GLN A 124 -0.57 -6.13 24.44
N GLU A 125 -1.30 -7.03 23.81
CA GLU A 125 -0.83 -7.84 22.69
C GLU A 125 -0.27 -7.02 21.53
N LEU A 126 0.68 -7.59 20.82
CA LEU A 126 1.31 -6.99 19.65
C LEU A 126 0.44 -7.18 18.40
N HIS A 127 0.30 -6.12 17.63
CA HIS A 127 -0.39 -6.12 16.35
C HIS A 127 0.58 -5.75 15.24
N THR A 128 0.63 -6.56 14.19
CA THR A 128 1.49 -6.31 13.03
C THR A 128 0.65 -5.89 11.83
N MET A 129 1.05 -4.82 11.19
CA MET A 129 0.51 -4.35 9.91
C MET A 129 1.58 -4.30 8.84
N GLY A 130 1.17 -4.35 7.57
CA GLY A 130 2.08 -4.30 6.42
C GLY A 130 1.72 -3.22 5.43
N ILE A 131 2.74 -2.58 4.85
CA ILE A 131 2.62 -1.56 3.80
C ILE A 131 3.58 -1.88 2.66
N GLY A 132 3.05 -1.98 1.43
CA GLY A 132 3.85 -2.21 0.23
C GLY A 132 3.90 -0.94 -0.62
N THR A 133 5.12 -0.51 -1.00
CA THR A 133 5.35 0.66 -1.84
C THR A 133 6.25 0.33 -3.03
N ARG A 134 6.15 1.14 -4.08
CA ARG A 134 6.94 1.00 -5.31
C ARG A 134 7.72 2.28 -5.55
N HIS A 135 9.03 2.19 -5.51
CA HIS A 135 9.97 3.31 -5.55
C HIS A 135 10.69 3.39 -6.88
N VAL A 136 10.89 4.60 -7.37
CA VAL A 136 11.82 4.92 -8.46
C VAL A 136 12.86 5.90 -7.92
N LEU A 137 14.11 5.42 -7.82
CA LEU A 137 15.22 6.21 -7.33
C LEU A 137 16.16 6.58 -8.48
N THR A 138 16.74 7.78 -8.40
CA THR A 138 17.98 8.14 -9.10
C THR A 138 19.07 8.25 -8.05
N LEU A 139 20.10 7.46 -8.22
CA LEU A 139 21.29 7.46 -7.37
C LEU A 139 22.40 8.25 -8.05
N LYS A 140 23.26 8.89 -7.25
CA LYS A 140 24.47 9.61 -7.69
C LYS A 140 25.65 9.11 -6.88
N LYS A 141 26.77 8.85 -7.55
CA LYS A 141 28.05 8.53 -6.90
C LYS A 141 28.74 9.82 -6.52
N HIS A 142 29.13 9.95 -5.27
CA HIS A 142 29.90 11.09 -4.72
C HIS A 142 30.93 10.54 -3.78
N ASP A 143 32.19 10.93 -3.96
CA ASP A 143 33.35 10.41 -3.22
C ASP A 143 33.39 8.88 -3.16
N GLY A 144 33.14 8.24 -4.31
CA GLY A 144 33.14 6.79 -4.45
C GLY A 144 31.92 6.06 -3.86
N LYS A 145 30.98 6.76 -3.20
CA LYS A 145 29.81 6.17 -2.52
C LYS A 145 28.51 6.56 -3.22
N TRP A 146 27.53 5.64 -3.24
CA TRP A 146 26.20 5.92 -3.76
C TRP A 146 25.38 6.74 -2.76
N HIS A 147 24.54 7.65 -3.30
CA HIS A 147 23.60 8.47 -2.53
C HIS A 147 22.30 8.60 -3.30
N VAL A 148 21.18 8.82 -2.60
CA VAL A 148 19.90 9.16 -3.21
C VAL A 148 19.99 10.60 -3.73
N LEU A 149 19.90 10.78 -5.05
CA LEU A 149 19.77 12.10 -5.68
C LEU A 149 18.31 12.52 -5.77
N LYS A 150 17.44 11.61 -6.16
CA LYS A 150 16.00 11.85 -6.34
C LYS A 150 15.24 10.56 -6.11
N GLU A 151 14.07 10.68 -5.55
CA GLU A 151 13.14 9.56 -5.39
C GLU A 151 11.70 9.99 -5.63
N TRP A 152 10.91 9.06 -6.11
CA TRP A 152 9.46 9.17 -6.17
C TRP A 152 8.81 7.84 -5.84
N TYR A 153 7.79 7.88 -5.04
CA TYR A 153 6.87 6.77 -4.77
C TYR A 153 5.54 7.30 -4.22
N LEU A 154 4.47 6.52 -4.36
CA LEU A 154 3.20 6.80 -3.69
C LEU A 154 3.33 6.31 -2.25
N ASP A 155 3.35 7.25 -1.30
CA ASP A 155 3.49 6.95 0.12
C ASP A 155 2.15 7.10 0.84
N PRO A 156 1.58 6.02 1.40
CA PRO A 156 0.35 6.11 2.18
C PRO A 156 0.55 6.78 3.54
N LEU A 157 1.77 7.17 3.90
CA LEU A 157 2.11 7.84 5.15
C LEU A 157 2.56 9.31 4.94
N ASP A 158 2.46 9.83 3.72
CA ASP A 158 2.79 11.23 3.41
C ASP A 158 1.56 12.13 3.62
N GLU A 159 1.14 12.25 4.89
CA GLU A 159 0.00 13.05 5.29
C GLU A 159 0.41 14.17 6.26
N ASN A 160 -0.40 15.22 6.31
CA ASN A 160 -0.16 16.33 7.22
C ASN A 160 -0.49 15.93 8.67
N PRO A 161 0.49 15.87 9.59
CA PRO A 161 0.24 15.46 10.97
C PRO A 161 -0.72 16.38 11.75
N ARG A 162 -0.96 17.62 11.28
CA ARG A 162 -1.92 18.56 11.88
C ARG A 162 -3.39 18.24 11.51
N LEU A 163 -3.57 17.40 10.49
CA LEU A 163 -4.88 17.00 10.00
C LEU A 163 -5.30 15.62 10.47
N ILE A 164 -4.53 14.97 11.35
CA ILE A 164 -4.91 13.72 11.98
C ILE A 164 -6.14 13.99 12.88
N PRO A 165 -7.25 13.24 12.67
CA PRO A 165 -8.43 13.40 13.53
C PRO A 165 -8.12 13.01 14.97
N ALA A 166 -8.64 13.79 15.93
CA ALA A 166 -8.55 13.42 17.34
C ALA A 166 -9.42 12.17 17.60
N SER A 167 -8.85 11.14 18.21
CA SER A 167 -9.60 9.93 18.56
C SER A 167 -10.19 10.05 19.96
N GLN A 168 -11.43 9.54 20.09
CA GLN A 168 -11.91 9.07 21.39
C GLN A 168 -11.40 7.63 21.57
N PRO A 169 -11.06 7.18 22.80
CA PRO A 169 -10.76 5.78 23.05
C PRO A 169 -11.97 4.95 22.61
N VAL A 170 -11.77 4.01 21.72
CA VAL A 170 -12.82 3.01 21.44
C VAL A 170 -12.84 2.08 22.64
N GLU A 171 -13.84 2.26 23.52
CA GLU A 171 -14.13 1.26 24.53
C GLU A 171 -14.52 -0.04 23.81
N LYS A 172 -14.13 -1.19 24.37
CA LYS A 172 -14.35 -2.53 23.80
C LYS A 172 -15.76 -2.64 23.22
N THR A 173 -15.87 -2.60 21.89
CA THR A 173 -17.15 -2.82 21.23
C THR A 173 -17.37 -4.33 21.17
N PHE A 174 -18.25 -4.85 22.03
CA PHE A 174 -18.65 -6.24 21.99
C PHE A 174 -19.27 -6.55 20.62
N MET A 175 -18.71 -7.55 19.96
CA MET A 175 -19.25 -8.07 18.72
C MET A 175 -20.67 -8.61 18.99
N SER A 176 -21.71 -8.01 18.43
CA SER A 176 -23.02 -8.65 18.40
C SER A 176 -22.94 -9.78 17.39
N ASN A 177 -23.04 -11.02 17.85
CA ASN A 177 -23.18 -12.23 17.03
C ASN A 177 -24.58 -12.29 16.39
N GLY A 178 -24.93 -11.30 15.59
CA GLY A 178 -26.15 -11.28 14.83
C GLY A 178 -26.08 -12.26 13.63
N HIS A 179 -26.52 -13.48 13.83
CA HIS A 179 -26.84 -14.40 12.73
C HIS A 179 -28.10 -13.89 12.05
N SER A 180 -27.98 -13.19 10.94
CA SER A 180 -29.13 -12.90 10.09
C SER A 180 -29.38 -14.09 9.14
N ASN A 181 -30.37 -14.89 9.43
CA ASN A 181 -30.91 -15.90 8.53
C ASN A 181 -31.67 -15.22 7.40
N HIS A 182 -31.05 -15.00 6.25
CA HIS A 182 -31.76 -14.66 5.01
C HIS A 182 -31.69 -15.81 4.02
N LYS A 183 -32.82 -16.53 3.88
CA LYS A 183 -33.05 -17.52 2.82
C LYS A 183 -33.23 -16.78 1.48
N GLY A 184 -32.41 -17.09 0.46
CA GLY A 184 -32.81 -16.88 -0.92
C GLY A 184 -31.89 -16.17 -1.91
N ARG A 185 -30.73 -15.59 -1.54
CA ARG A 185 -29.74 -15.07 -2.50
C ARG A 185 -28.45 -15.85 -2.43
N LYS A 186 -27.72 -16.00 -3.56
CA LYS A 186 -26.38 -16.60 -3.57
C LYS A 186 -25.52 -15.89 -2.53
N LYS A 187 -25.21 -16.61 -1.48
CA LYS A 187 -24.69 -16.09 -0.23
C LYS A 187 -23.26 -15.57 -0.47
N TYR A 188 -23.03 -14.28 -0.23
CA TYR A 188 -21.68 -13.72 -0.13
C TYR A 188 -20.88 -14.47 0.94
N ASN A 189 -19.75 -15.04 0.55
CA ASN A 189 -18.88 -15.75 1.47
C ASN A 189 -17.85 -14.80 2.07
N ARG A 190 -18.15 -14.24 3.24
CA ARG A 190 -17.30 -13.28 3.92
C ARG A 190 -15.95 -13.85 4.33
N GLU A 191 -15.92 -15.10 4.77
CA GLU A 191 -14.70 -15.78 5.17
C GLU A 191 -13.74 -15.92 3.99
N LYS A 192 -14.21 -16.43 2.84
CA LYS A 192 -13.40 -16.49 1.62
C LYS A 192 -12.96 -15.12 1.15
N ALA A 193 -13.80 -14.09 1.22
CA ALA A 193 -13.45 -12.73 0.86
C ALA A 193 -12.28 -12.20 1.71
N VAL A 194 -12.32 -12.43 3.02
CA VAL A 194 -11.22 -12.06 3.94
C VAL A 194 -9.96 -12.87 3.65
N GLN A 195 -10.08 -14.18 3.43
CA GLN A 195 -8.95 -15.04 3.06
C GLN A 195 -8.30 -14.57 1.75
N TYR A 196 -9.11 -14.23 0.74
CA TYR A 196 -8.64 -13.66 -0.51
C TYR A 196 -7.88 -12.34 -0.28
N ALA A 197 -8.49 -11.41 0.47
CA ALA A 197 -7.89 -10.12 0.77
C ALA A 197 -6.55 -10.27 1.52
N ASN A 198 -6.44 -11.23 2.43
CA ASN A 198 -5.20 -11.52 3.13
C ASN A 198 -4.15 -12.17 2.22
N LYS A 199 -4.55 -13.13 1.39
CA LYS A 199 -3.65 -13.85 0.48
C LYS A 199 -3.02 -12.94 -0.56
N TYR A 200 -3.79 -11.99 -1.09
CA TYR A 200 -3.40 -11.15 -2.23
C TYR A 200 -3.20 -9.66 -1.89
N ALA A 201 -2.88 -9.34 -0.64
CA ALA A 201 -2.67 -7.96 -0.20
C ALA A 201 -1.44 -7.25 -0.81
N GLY A 202 -0.67 -7.93 -1.65
CA GLY A 202 0.45 -7.32 -2.37
C GLY A 202 1.79 -7.33 -1.64
N LEU A 203 1.85 -7.77 -0.40
CA LEU A 203 3.06 -7.79 0.42
C LEU A 203 3.83 -9.10 0.26
N ALA A 204 5.16 -9.00 0.10
CA ALA A 204 6.04 -10.16 0.19
C ALA A 204 6.11 -10.66 1.63
N ASN A 205 6.21 -11.99 1.80
CA ASN A 205 6.52 -12.67 3.08
C ASN A 205 5.46 -12.64 4.18
N GLN A 206 4.27 -12.17 3.93
CA GLN A 206 3.19 -12.45 4.86
C GLN A 206 2.58 -13.79 4.47
N ILE A 207 2.85 -14.83 5.26
CA ILE A 207 2.26 -16.18 5.11
C ILE A 207 2.86 -17.02 3.94
N GLY A 208 4.15 -16.92 3.66
CA GLY A 208 4.83 -17.93 2.80
C GLY A 208 4.42 -17.89 1.31
N SER A 209 3.77 -16.84 0.81
CA SER A 209 3.44 -16.72 -0.58
C SER A 209 4.32 -15.69 -1.29
N ASN A 210 5.04 -16.15 -2.30
CA ASN A 210 5.75 -15.28 -3.26
C ASN A 210 4.79 -14.54 -4.22
N GLN A 211 3.49 -14.70 -4.06
CA GLN A 211 2.49 -14.13 -4.94
C GLN A 211 1.94 -12.84 -4.33
N ARG A 212 2.38 -11.71 -4.87
CA ARG A 212 1.90 -10.38 -4.43
C ARG A 212 0.45 -10.14 -4.85
N TYR A 213 0.12 -10.46 -6.11
CA TYR A 213 -1.20 -10.24 -6.71
C TYR A 213 -1.70 -11.52 -7.37
N ASN A 214 -3.01 -11.69 -7.43
CA ASN A 214 -3.60 -12.82 -8.14
C ASN A 214 -3.37 -12.66 -9.66
N LYS A 215 -2.57 -13.56 -10.23
CA LYS A 215 -2.17 -13.54 -11.64
C LYS A 215 -3.32 -13.72 -12.64
N LYS A 216 -4.50 -14.13 -12.19
CA LYS A 216 -5.71 -14.19 -13.02
C LYS A 216 -6.19 -12.79 -13.44
N TYR A 217 -5.79 -11.74 -12.71
CA TYR A 217 -6.23 -10.37 -12.89
C TYR A 217 -5.08 -9.47 -13.33
N LEU A 218 -5.37 -8.49 -14.18
CA LEU A 218 -4.40 -7.47 -14.57
C LEU A 218 -4.11 -6.56 -13.36
N ASP A 219 -2.85 -6.16 -13.23
CA ASP A 219 -2.42 -5.13 -12.28
C ASP A 219 -2.63 -3.74 -12.90
N TYR A 220 -3.50 -2.93 -12.29
CA TYR A 220 -3.80 -1.57 -12.71
C TYR A 220 -3.02 -0.51 -11.94
N THR A 221 -2.06 -0.86 -11.09
CA THR A 221 -1.32 0.08 -10.23
C THR A 221 -0.75 1.27 -11.00
N PHE A 222 -0.21 1.04 -12.21
CA PHE A 222 0.33 2.10 -13.07
C PHE A 222 -0.66 2.63 -14.13
N LYS A 223 -1.94 2.27 -14.01
CA LYS A 223 -3.03 2.67 -14.92
C LYS A 223 -4.15 3.41 -14.19
N GLY A 224 -3.81 4.17 -13.16
CA GLY A 224 -4.76 4.91 -12.34
C GLY A 224 -5.08 4.28 -10.99
N GLY A 225 -4.47 3.15 -10.65
CA GLY A 225 -4.63 2.47 -9.36
C GLY A 225 -5.35 1.13 -9.45
N ASP A 226 -5.10 0.26 -8.49
CA ASP A 226 -5.61 -1.12 -8.44
C ASP A 226 -6.58 -1.40 -7.27
N CYS A 227 -6.87 -0.40 -6.44
CA CYS A 227 -7.70 -0.56 -5.24
C CYS A 227 -9.12 -1.07 -5.55
N THR A 228 -9.74 -0.52 -6.60
CA THR A 228 -11.08 -0.91 -7.03
C THR A 228 -11.10 -2.30 -7.67
N ASN A 229 -10.10 -2.59 -8.52
CA ASN A 229 -9.90 -3.91 -9.10
C ASN A 229 -9.72 -4.97 -8.00
N PHE A 230 -8.86 -4.71 -7.02
CA PHE A 230 -8.66 -5.59 -5.87
C PHE A 230 -9.96 -5.81 -5.07
N THR A 231 -10.67 -4.72 -4.72
CA THR A 231 -11.96 -4.81 -4.02
C THR A 231 -12.95 -5.64 -4.82
N SER A 232 -13.05 -5.42 -6.13
CA SER A 232 -13.94 -6.21 -7.00
C SER A 232 -13.55 -7.69 -7.05
N GLN A 233 -12.27 -8.02 -7.06
CA GLN A 233 -11.76 -9.40 -6.95
C GLN A 233 -12.18 -10.04 -5.62
N VAL A 234 -11.94 -9.36 -4.49
CA VAL A 234 -12.33 -9.83 -3.16
C VAL A 234 -13.82 -10.16 -3.11
N LEU A 235 -14.66 -9.30 -3.69
CA LEU A 235 -16.11 -9.49 -3.67
C LEU A 235 -16.58 -10.58 -4.65
N GLY A 236 -16.00 -10.62 -5.86
CA GLY A 236 -16.56 -11.34 -7.01
C GLY A 236 -15.80 -12.57 -7.48
N ASP A 237 -14.56 -12.82 -7.02
CA ASP A 237 -13.87 -14.04 -7.41
C ASP A 237 -14.63 -15.26 -6.90
N ARG A 238 -14.96 -16.18 -7.85
CA ARG A 238 -15.85 -17.32 -7.56
C ARG A 238 -15.16 -18.47 -6.87
N GLU A 239 -13.86 -18.57 -7.04
CA GLU A 239 -13.07 -19.71 -6.55
C GLU A 239 -12.53 -19.43 -5.14
N GLU A 240 -11.90 -18.29 -4.97
CA GLU A 240 -11.18 -17.95 -3.75
C GLU A 240 -11.79 -16.75 -2.99
N GLY A 241 -12.55 -15.88 -3.65
CA GLY A 241 -13.15 -14.69 -3.07
C GLY A 241 -14.58 -14.87 -2.54
N GLY A 242 -15.27 -13.76 -2.34
CA GLY A 242 -16.63 -13.73 -1.77
C GLY A 242 -17.73 -14.30 -2.67
N GLY A 243 -17.45 -14.52 -3.96
CA GLY A 243 -18.31 -15.24 -4.89
C GLY A 243 -19.57 -14.50 -5.32
N LEU A 244 -19.64 -13.17 -5.13
CA LEU A 244 -20.77 -12.40 -5.68
C LEU A 244 -20.86 -12.60 -7.20
N PRO A 245 -22.05 -12.89 -7.76
CA PRO A 245 -22.20 -13.11 -9.19
C PRO A 245 -21.80 -11.88 -10.01
N MET A 246 -20.95 -12.05 -11.00
CA MET A 246 -20.71 -11.01 -12.00
C MET A 246 -22.00 -10.70 -12.76
N ARG A 247 -22.15 -9.44 -13.16
CA ARG A 247 -23.30 -8.92 -13.89
C ARG A 247 -22.82 -8.13 -15.12
N PRO A 248 -23.68 -7.84 -16.11
CA PRO A 248 -23.27 -7.05 -17.28
C PRO A 248 -22.66 -5.69 -16.93
N ASP A 249 -23.13 -5.07 -15.85
CA ASP A 249 -22.68 -3.77 -15.34
C ASP A 249 -21.49 -3.86 -14.34
N TRP A 250 -21.08 -5.08 -13.92
CA TRP A 250 -19.92 -5.32 -13.05
C TRP A 250 -19.35 -6.71 -13.31
N HIS A 251 -18.26 -6.78 -14.08
CA HIS A 251 -17.63 -8.04 -14.46
C HIS A 251 -16.17 -7.89 -14.83
N TYR A 252 -15.48 -9.02 -14.86
CA TYR A 252 -14.10 -9.18 -15.35
C TYR A 252 -14.05 -10.24 -16.45
N LYS A 253 -13.37 -9.91 -17.56
CA LYS A 253 -13.05 -10.85 -18.64
C LYS A 253 -11.56 -11.08 -18.64
N TYR A 254 -11.12 -12.31 -18.37
CA TYR A 254 -9.70 -12.62 -18.14
C TYR A 254 -8.74 -12.17 -19.27
N SER A 255 -9.19 -12.11 -20.50
CA SER A 255 -8.39 -11.63 -21.64
C SER A 255 -8.46 -10.12 -21.89
N GLN A 256 -9.45 -9.43 -21.33
CA GLN A 256 -9.76 -8.03 -21.65
C GLN A 256 -9.68 -7.10 -20.42
N GLY A 257 -9.72 -7.66 -19.22
CA GLY A 257 -9.73 -6.91 -17.98
C GLY A 257 -11.14 -6.66 -17.42
N GLY A 258 -11.20 -5.81 -16.39
CA GLY A 258 -12.46 -5.41 -15.74
C GLY A 258 -13.19 -4.32 -16.53
N ASN A 259 -14.53 -4.33 -16.48
CA ASN A 259 -15.31 -3.21 -16.98
C ASN A 259 -15.21 -1.99 -16.05
N VAL A 260 -15.81 -0.88 -16.43
CA VAL A 260 -15.71 0.41 -15.71
C VAL A 260 -16.08 0.26 -14.23
N SER A 261 -17.16 -0.43 -13.90
CA SER A 261 -17.57 -0.61 -12.50
C SER A 261 -16.66 -1.57 -11.73
N TRP A 262 -15.87 -2.41 -12.41
CA TRP A 262 -14.90 -3.29 -11.78
C TRP A 262 -13.61 -2.55 -11.41
N VAL A 263 -13.21 -1.50 -12.18
CA VAL A 263 -11.89 -0.87 -12.04
C VAL A 263 -11.91 0.59 -11.60
N ARG A 264 -13.06 1.30 -11.66
CA ARG A 264 -13.18 2.70 -11.28
C ARG A 264 -13.97 2.89 -10.00
N THR A 265 -13.45 3.73 -9.13
CA THR A 265 -13.95 3.97 -7.77
C THR A 265 -15.41 4.43 -7.74
N ASP A 266 -15.75 5.54 -8.40
CA ASP A 266 -17.14 6.05 -8.39
C ASP A 266 -18.13 5.11 -9.07
N SER A 267 -17.67 4.39 -10.09
CA SER A 267 -18.50 3.41 -10.77
C SER A 267 -18.80 2.20 -9.88
N LEU A 268 -17.81 1.72 -9.11
CA LEU A 268 -18.02 0.66 -8.12
C LEU A 268 -18.96 1.12 -6.99
N LYS A 269 -18.77 2.34 -6.46
CA LYS A 269 -19.69 2.94 -5.47
C LYS A 269 -21.13 2.89 -5.97
N ASN A 270 -21.36 3.41 -7.17
CA ASN A 270 -22.69 3.48 -7.77
C ASN A 270 -23.27 2.08 -8.03
N PHE A 271 -22.42 1.14 -8.49
CA PHE A 271 -22.82 -0.26 -8.67
C PHE A 271 -23.24 -0.88 -7.35
N LEU A 272 -22.43 -0.79 -6.29
CA LEU A 272 -22.76 -1.39 -4.98
C LEU A 272 -24.12 -0.93 -4.47
N ILE A 273 -24.41 0.37 -4.57
CA ILE A 273 -25.69 0.96 -4.11
C ILE A 273 -26.86 0.47 -4.97
N ARG A 274 -26.74 0.55 -6.30
CA ARG A 274 -27.86 0.26 -7.22
C ARG A 274 -28.14 -1.22 -7.37
N SER A 275 -27.12 -2.06 -7.28
CA SER A 275 -27.27 -3.51 -7.44
C SER A 275 -27.84 -4.21 -6.21
N GLY A 276 -27.79 -3.55 -5.04
CA GLY A 276 -28.06 -4.14 -3.74
C GLY A 276 -26.97 -5.09 -3.24
N TYR A 277 -25.76 -5.08 -3.87
CA TYR A 277 -24.62 -5.86 -3.38
C TYR A 277 -23.98 -5.20 -2.16
N GLY A 278 -24.10 -3.86 -2.04
CA GLY A 278 -23.68 -3.11 -0.89
C GLY A 278 -24.76 -2.18 -0.38
N THR A 279 -24.89 -2.09 0.95
CA THR A 279 -25.73 -1.10 1.63
C THR A 279 -24.83 -0.04 2.21
N LEU A 280 -25.01 1.22 1.81
CA LEU A 280 -24.32 2.35 2.43
C LEU A 280 -24.86 2.58 3.84
N ILE A 281 -24.08 2.20 4.86
CA ILE A 281 -24.44 2.35 6.29
C ILE A 281 -24.35 3.81 6.69
N ALA A 282 -23.20 4.44 6.38
CA ALA A 282 -22.90 5.83 6.73
C ALA A 282 -21.92 6.43 5.73
N ARG A 283 -21.95 7.77 5.59
CA ARG A 283 -20.96 8.59 4.89
C ARG A 283 -20.67 9.81 5.77
N GLY A 284 -19.41 10.05 6.05
CA GLY A 284 -19.02 11.20 6.87
C GLY A 284 -17.53 11.27 7.14
N THR A 285 -17.10 12.36 7.77
CA THR A 285 -15.73 12.51 8.27
C THR A 285 -15.41 11.48 9.36
N TYR A 286 -14.14 11.39 9.76
CA TYR A 286 -13.72 10.51 10.86
C TYR A 286 -14.65 10.63 12.08
N ASP A 287 -14.86 11.85 12.55
CA ASP A 287 -15.71 12.11 13.73
C ASP A 287 -17.16 11.64 13.56
N GLN A 288 -17.70 11.76 12.36
CA GLN A 288 -19.08 11.37 12.07
C GLN A 288 -19.30 9.87 12.03
N VAL A 289 -18.27 9.10 11.63
CA VAL A 289 -18.39 7.63 11.53
C VAL A 289 -17.82 6.89 12.75
N ALA A 290 -16.86 7.50 13.47
CA ALA A 290 -16.15 6.90 14.59
C ALA A 290 -16.69 7.33 15.97
N LYS A 291 -17.65 8.26 16.06
CA LYS A 291 -18.30 8.64 17.32
C LYS A 291 -19.70 8.04 17.42
N PRO A 292 -20.16 7.71 18.65
CA PRO A 292 -21.53 7.28 18.89
C PRO A 292 -22.56 8.34 18.45
N THR A 293 -23.67 7.88 17.91
CA THR A 293 -24.81 8.72 17.53
C THR A 293 -26.12 8.05 17.97
N LYS A 294 -27.25 8.75 17.90
CA LYS A 294 -28.56 8.14 18.18
C LYS A 294 -28.84 6.93 17.25
N LYS A 295 -28.42 6.99 15.98
CA LYS A 295 -28.57 5.92 15.02
C LYS A 295 -27.57 4.77 15.25
N PHE A 296 -26.38 5.09 15.70
CA PHE A 296 -25.28 4.15 15.91
C PHE A 296 -24.70 4.33 17.31
N PRO A 297 -25.32 3.75 18.36
CA PRO A 297 -24.89 3.92 19.74
C PRO A 297 -23.43 3.49 19.99
N ASN A 298 -22.94 2.49 19.25
CA ASN A 298 -21.55 2.03 19.31
C ASN A 298 -20.64 2.68 18.26
N THR A 299 -21.12 3.39 17.29
CA THR A 299 -20.52 4.05 16.14
C THR A 299 -20.95 3.39 14.82
N ALA A 300 -20.98 4.17 13.73
CA ALA A 300 -21.28 3.59 12.41
C ALA A 300 -20.18 2.61 11.95
N LEU A 301 -18.93 2.88 12.32
CA LEU A 301 -17.78 2.02 12.02
C LEU A 301 -17.88 0.64 12.70
N ALA A 302 -18.47 0.58 13.90
CA ALA A 302 -18.67 -0.68 14.62
C ALA A 302 -19.63 -1.64 13.91
N GLU A 303 -20.50 -1.12 13.03
CA GLU A 303 -21.44 -1.91 12.24
C GLU A 303 -20.76 -2.72 11.11
N LEU A 304 -19.54 -2.35 10.71
CA LEU A 304 -18.79 -3.08 9.71
C LEU A 304 -18.30 -4.43 10.25
N LYS A 305 -18.32 -5.43 9.40
CA LYS A 305 -17.79 -6.77 9.66
C LYS A 305 -16.65 -7.09 8.68
N PRO A 306 -15.75 -8.02 9.00
CA PRO A 306 -14.79 -8.53 8.00
C PRO A 306 -15.51 -8.95 6.71
N GLY A 307 -14.97 -8.55 5.56
CA GLY A 307 -15.57 -8.67 4.25
C GLY A 307 -16.43 -7.48 3.81
N ASP A 308 -16.65 -6.47 4.67
CA ASP A 308 -17.26 -5.20 4.29
C ASP A 308 -16.23 -4.26 3.66
N VAL A 309 -16.67 -3.14 3.09
CA VAL A 309 -15.83 -2.24 2.30
C VAL A 309 -15.92 -0.82 2.83
N ILE A 310 -14.79 -0.13 2.84
CA ILE A 310 -14.69 1.31 3.12
C ILE A 310 -14.26 2.01 1.83
N GLY A 311 -15.03 3.00 1.40
CA GLY A 311 -14.64 3.96 0.38
C GLY A 311 -14.10 5.24 1.03
N TYR A 312 -13.06 5.82 0.44
CA TYR A 312 -12.42 7.04 0.90
C TYR A 312 -12.65 8.13 -0.13
N GLU A 313 -13.34 9.20 0.26
CA GLU A 313 -13.71 10.30 -0.62
C GLU A 313 -12.93 11.55 -0.27
N MET A 314 -12.26 12.13 -1.24
CA MET A 314 -11.62 13.44 -1.19
C MET A 314 -12.13 14.32 -2.33
N GLY A 315 -12.31 15.61 -2.07
CA GLY A 315 -12.78 16.55 -3.12
C GLY A 315 -14.14 16.26 -3.75
N GLY A 316 -14.90 15.27 -3.22
CA GLY A 316 -16.20 14.86 -3.77
C GLY A 316 -16.20 13.55 -4.55
N ASP A 317 -15.02 13.04 -4.91
CA ASP A 317 -14.83 11.78 -5.63
C ASP A 317 -14.27 10.69 -4.71
N ILE A 318 -14.57 9.43 -5.00
CA ILE A 318 -13.94 8.30 -4.29
C ILE A 318 -12.53 8.10 -4.84
N ASP A 319 -11.53 8.31 -3.99
CA ASP A 319 -10.12 8.12 -4.35
C ASP A 319 -9.63 6.70 -4.11
N HIS A 320 -10.24 6.00 -3.15
CA HIS A 320 -9.73 4.69 -2.73
C HIS A 320 -10.83 3.78 -2.17
N PHE A 321 -10.56 2.47 -2.24
CA PHE A 321 -11.33 1.45 -1.55
C PHE A 321 -10.43 0.53 -0.74
N SER A 322 -10.91 0.12 0.44
CA SER A 322 -10.29 -0.93 1.24
C SER A 322 -11.34 -1.95 1.71
N VAL A 323 -10.91 -3.18 1.90
CA VAL A 323 -11.73 -4.25 2.46
C VAL A 323 -11.42 -4.39 3.94
N VAL A 324 -12.44 -4.42 4.79
CA VAL A 324 -12.30 -4.73 6.22
C VAL A 324 -11.90 -6.20 6.36
N THR A 325 -10.80 -6.50 7.03
CA THR A 325 -10.28 -7.87 7.13
C THR A 325 -10.18 -8.38 8.56
N ALA A 326 -10.00 -7.47 9.53
CA ALA A 326 -9.85 -7.85 10.92
C ALA A 326 -10.26 -6.68 11.86
N ARG A 327 -10.19 -6.95 13.14
CA ARG A 327 -10.13 -5.96 14.21
C ARG A 327 -8.97 -6.29 15.13
N ASP A 328 -8.32 -5.28 15.68
CA ASP A 328 -7.33 -5.51 16.72
C ASP A 328 -7.98 -5.81 18.08
N ILE A 329 -7.17 -6.02 19.11
CA ILE A 329 -7.63 -6.39 20.45
C ILE A 329 -8.55 -5.34 21.10
N ARG A 330 -8.45 -4.06 20.68
CA ARG A 330 -9.32 -2.97 21.12
C ARG A 330 -10.57 -2.82 20.25
N GLY A 331 -10.73 -3.68 19.24
CA GLY A 331 -11.81 -3.60 18.26
C GLY A 331 -11.58 -2.58 17.16
N TYR A 332 -10.35 -2.04 17.00
CA TYR A 332 -10.03 -1.11 15.94
C TYR A 332 -10.08 -1.81 14.59
N THR A 333 -10.76 -1.21 13.62
CA THR A 333 -10.96 -1.82 12.30
C THR A 333 -9.65 -1.82 11.50
N LEU A 334 -9.31 -2.98 10.94
CA LEU A 334 -8.14 -3.20 10.10
C LEU A 334 -8.57 -3.53 8.67
N VAL A 335 -7.82 -3.00 7.71
CA VAL A 335 -8.16 -3.11 6.28
C VAL A 335 -7.00 -3.59 5.44
N ASN A 336 -7.36 -4.22 4.30
CA ASN A 336 -6.43 -4.52 3.22
C ASN A 336 -6.85 -3.78 1.95
N SER A 337 -5.85 -3.36 1.15
CA SER A 337 -6.07 -2.73 -0.16
C SER A 337 -4.83 -2.83 -1.04
N HIS A 338 -4.98 -2.58 -2.35
CA HIS A 338 -3.89 -2.28 -3.27
C HIS A 338 -3.73 -0.77 -3.44
N THR A 339 -2.63 -0.29 -3.97
CA THR A 339 -2.30 1.11 -4.32
C THR A 339 -2.45 2.11 -3.14
N ALA A 340 -1.56 2.32 -2.19
CA ALA A 340 -0.46 1.41 -1.87
C ALA A 340 -0.96 0.14 -1.17
N ASP A 341 -0.15 -0.91 -1.27
CA ASP A 341 -0.57 -2.19 -0.70
C ASP A 341 -0.68 -2.10 0.83
N ARG A 342 -1.79 -2.56 1.39
CA ARG A 342 -2.07 -2.54 2.83
C ARG A 342 -2.49 -3.92 3.30
N TYR A 343 -1.93 -4.35 4.42
CA TYR A 343 -2.30 -5.59 5.10
C TYR A 343 -2.53 -5.31 6.58
N HIS A 344 -3.74 -5.53 7.05
CA HIS A 344 -4.17 -5.25 8.43
C HIS A 344 -3.79 -3.84 8.92
N VAL A 345 -3.84 -2.87 8.00
CA VAL A 345 -3.56 -1.47 8.34
C VAL A 345 -4.79 -0.86 9.03
N PRO A 346 -4.62 -0.09 10.11
CA PRO A 346 -5.73 0.69 10.69
C PRO A 346 -6.45 1.53 9.63
N TRP A 347 -7.78 1.44 9.60
CA TRP A 347 -8.63 1.97 8.54
C TRP A 347 -8.44 3.45 8.21
N ASP A 348 -8.00 4.26 9.17
CA ASP A 348 -7.81 5.70 9.06
C ASP A 348 -6.33 6.12 8.91
N LEU A 349 -5.38 5.18 8.96
CA LEU A 349 -3.96 5.50 8.77
C LEU A 349 -3.70 5.88 7.30
N GLY A 350 -3.10 7.06 7.08
CA GLY A 350 -2.87 7.62 5.75
C GLY A 350 -4.06 8.40 5.20
N TRP A 351 -4.95 8.87 6.10
CA TRP A 351 -6.08 9.71 5.76
C TRP A 351 -6.20 10.86 6.75
N ASP A 352 -6.83 11.95 6.34
CA ASP A 352 -6.94 13.17 7.13
C ASP A 352 -8.39 13.47 7.59
N LYS A 353 -8.54 14.53 8.40
CA LYS A 353 -9.86 14.98 8.90
C LYS A 353 -10.82 15.46 7.80
N ASN A 354 -10.34 15.75 6.59
CA ASN A 354 -11.16 16.21 5.47
C ASN A 354 -11.69 15.04 4.63
N THR A 355 -11.08 13.86 4.78
CA THR A 355 -11.53 12.62 4.12
C THR A 355 -12.92 12.25 4.63
N LYS A 356 -13.83 11.93 3.71
CA LYS A 356 -15.12 11.31 4.03
C LYS A 356 -15.03 9.81 3.78
N PHE A 357 -15.51 9.07 4.73
CA PHE A 357 -15.53 7.60 4.72
C PHE A 357 -16.93 7.13 4.36
N LEU A 358 -17.03 6.27 3.35
CA LEU A 358 -18.25 5.60 2.96
C LEU A 358 -18.20 4.16 3.45
N LEU A 359 -19.07 3.80 4.37
CA LEU A 359 -19.11 2.49 5.00
C LEU A 359 -20.14 1.61 4.31
N PHE A 360 -19.69 0.56 3.61
CA PHE A 360 -20.56 -0.36 2.88
C PHE A 360 -20.64 -1.72 3.58
N ARG A 361 -21.83 -2.14 3.96
CA ARG A 361 -22.11 -3.55 4.30
C ARG A 361 -22.31 -4.31 3.01
N ILE A 362 -21.62 -5.44 2.85
CA ILE A 362 -21.68 -6.27 1.66
C ILE A 362 -22.52 -7.52 1.93
N GLY A 363 -23.35 -7.92 0.94
CA GLY A 363 -24.13 -9.14 0.97
C GLY A 363 -25.22 -9.10 2.06
N ASN A 364 -26.31 -8.49 1.77
CA ASN A 364 -27.54 -8.56 2.61
C ASN A 364 -28.26 -9.88 2.47
#